data_4f8de891230bbff1c3edf997dce0de83
#
_entry.id   4f8de891230bbff1c3edf997dce0de83
#
_cell.length_a   1.000
_cell.length_b   1.000
_cell.length_c   1.000
_cell.angle_alpha   90.00
_cell.angle_beta   90.00
_cell.angle_gamma   90.00
#
_symmetry.space_group_name_H-M   'P 1'
#
loop_
_entity.id
_entity.type
_entity.pdbx_description
1 polymer ?
#
loop_
_entity_poly.entity_id
_entity_poly.type
_entity_poly.pdbx_seq_one_letter_code
_entity_poly.pdbx_strand_id
1 'polypeptide(L)'
;MSKFTLRNDGILDPEGKYLNPVNGLPYSKHYKNFAISPKVDEKGWSQLKAYEDRFEILKKIHSKSILLVSLPTGTGKTVIVPRLLYHYYGYEKKIMVTTPRKQTTSSAGEFAAICFDVPLFHLGDDGKEIVDKTIEKGKENRYPTGNKFVGYKHGSSKEYADNTTKLLFTTDGTVKTMITTGDQDLAEYGGIVIDEVHERSVSIDVVISLVMDILNRRKDFKIIFMSATMDLNIFTEYFKRLGQGNNYEIYTVKVPKTTYDIKFIYNEKVIAKNANKIVDEVYNKIDKIMLELDKSNDIGDILAFVSSDSETNKLKTKINKTITRYSENNRPYVIAMSGTTSDDEMSRAKTAGALKNINPTKDAPKGYKRKIMIATPMAESSITFSDPLKYVIDGGFAYKIYYDADKYCYISGKQYVTQASIKQRCGRTGRTCAGTCVQLYTEKEYNTFLEFLKPEILSEDFTQELLNIMKLPINERQITKSLSFVQNMLEPLENYKSFVKVGYNNIKEMDFIDEFGKMTILGELCSEFNTFDIKIAKMIIGSYFFNCLEYSIIMGAILHTCTSFGDIFKQLSDDDKKDKAKVKAHEDNIKKFIRKE
;
A
#
# COMPACT_ATOMS: atom_id res chain seq x y z
N MET A 1 26.80 29.79 7.57
CA MET A 1 26.41 28.75 6.58
C MET A 1 27.50 28.36 5.55
N SER A 2 28.71 28.83 5.62
CA SER A 2 29.70 28.66 4.56
C SER A 2 30.85 27.69 4.86
N LYS A 3 30.76 26.89 5.93
CA LYS A 3 31.85 26.01 6.34
C LYS A 3 31.72 24.52 5.97
N PHE A 4 30.61 24.12 5.39
CA PHE A 4 30.37 22.71 5.11
C PHE A 4 30.13 22.49 3.62
N THR A 5 30.80 21.51 3.06
CA THR A 5 30.62 21.11 1.66
C THR A 5 29.86 19.78 1.58
N LEU A 6 28.75 19.77 0.83
CA LEU A 6 28.03 18.53 0.50
C LEU A 6 28.87 17.75 -0.51
N ARG A 7 29.32 16.56 -0.16
CA ARG A 7 29.92 15.59 -1.09
C ARG A 7 29.01 14.39 -1.32
N ASN A 8 29.46 13.50 -2.17
CA ASN A 8 28.70 12.34 -2.69
C ASN A 8 28.00 11.48 -1.62
N ASP A 9 28.34 11.57 -0.39
CA ASP A 9 27.94 10.72 0.72
C ASP A 9 27.61 11.47 2.02
N GLY A 10 27.67 12.80 2.05
CA GLY A 10 27.28 13.57 3.23
C GLY A 10 27.83 14.98 3.31
N ILE A 11 27.67 15.61 4.46
CA ILE A 11 28.23 16.90 4.78
C ILE A 11 29.65 16.70 5.30
N LEU A 12 30.62 17.38 4.68
CA LEU A 12 31.98 17.37 5.12
C LEU A 12 32.34 18.68 5.83
N ASP A 13 33.22 18.60 6.85
CA ASP A 13 33.89 19.75 7.39
C ASP A 13 34.93 20.30 6.39
N PRO A 14 35.55 21.46 6.68
CA PRO A 14 36.60 22.01 5.85
C PRO A 14 37.82 21.09 5.68
N GLU A 15 38.04 20.17 6.63
CA GLU A 15 39.11 19.18 6.61
C GLU A 15 38.76 17.90 5.86
N GLY A 16 37.54 17.79 5.34
CA GLY A 16 37.07 16.64 4.57
C GLY A 16 36.56 15.48 5.41
N LYS A 17 36.25 15.68 6.69
CA LYS A 17 35.61 14.69 7.55
C LYS A 17 34.09 14.78 7.45
N TYR A 18 33.44 13.63 7.55
CA TYR A 18 31.99 13.58 7.56
C TYR A 18 31.42 14.05 8.90
N LEU A 19 30.53 15.01 8.86
CA LEU A 19 29.86 15.55 10.03
C LEU A 19 28.37 15.23 10.03
N ASN A 20 27.86 14.92 11.22
CA ASN A 20 26.42 14.79 11.46
C ASN A 20 25.76 16.17 11.27
N PRO A 21 24.81 16.33 10.35
CA PRO A 21 24.19 17.62 10.08
C PRO A 21 23.31 18.14 11.24
N VAL A 22 22.98 17.29 12.23
CA VAL A 22 22.15 17.66 13.38
C VAL A 22 23.01 18.35 14.47
N ASN A 23 24.17 17.79 14.79
CA ASN A 23 24.99 18.27 15.90
C ASN A 23 26.40 18.75 15.49
N GLY A 24 26.76 18.64 14.22
CA GLY A 24 28.05 19.06 13.69
C GLY A 24 29.25 18.22 14.14
N LEU A 25 29.03 17.11 14.83
CA LEU A 25 30.06 16.20 15.28
C LEU A 25 30.43 15.16 14.22
N PRO A 26 31.66 14.60 14.25
CA PRO A 26 31.99 13.47 13.36
C PRO A 26 31.04 12.31 13.54
N TYR A 27 30.69 11.65 12.43
CA TYR A 27 29.87 10.45 12.46
C TYR A 27 30.48 9.37 13.36
N SER A 28 29.61 8.63 14.06
CA SER A 28 30.01 7.51 14.92
C SER A 28 30.72 6.40 14.13
N LYS A 29 31.40 5.48 14.84
CA LYS A 29 32.06 4.32 14.22
C LYS A 29 31.13 3.47 13.32
N HIS A 30 29.83 3.52 13.57
CA HIS A 30 28.81 2.82 12.77
C HIS A 30 28.66 3.37 11.35
N TYR A 31 29.06 4.63 11.09
CA TYR A 31 29.04 5.20 9.75
C TYR A 31 29.86 4.38 8.73
N LYS A 32 31.03 3.88 9.14
CA LYS A 32 31.88 3.07 8.23
C LYS A 32 31.21 1.79 7.71
N ASN A 33 30.23 1.27 8.44
CA ASN A 33 29.50 0.06 8.07
C ASN A 33 28.31 0.37 7.15
N PHE A 34 27.86 1.63 7.09
CA PHE A 34 26.68 2.08 6.34
C PHE A 34 26.99 3.14 5.30
N ALA A 35 28.22 3.67 5.30
CA ALA A 35 28.70 4.42 4.15
C ALA A 35 28.51 3.55 2.92
N ILE A 36 27.95 4.13 1.90
CA ILE A 36 27.63 3.52 0.60
C ILE A 36 28.80 2.59 0.20
N SER A 37 28.61 1.30 0.43
CA SER A 37 29.61 0.31 0.07
C SER A 37 29.72 0.28 -1.45
N PRO A 38 30.94 0.38 -2.02
CA PRO A 38 31.15 0.19 -3.46
C PRO A 38 30.56 -1.13 -3.99
N LYS A 39 30.44 -2.16 -3.16
CA LYS A 39 29.83 -3.44 -3.51
C LYS A 39 28.32 -3.37 -3.75
N VAL A 40 27.65 -2.31 -3.32
CA VAL A 40 26.21 -2.14 -3.56
C VAL A 40 25.93 -1.64 -4.97
N ASP A 41 26.93 -1.09 -5.66
CA ASP A 41 26.84 -0.72 -7.08
C ASP A 41 26.58 -1.91 -8.01
N GLU A 42 26.99 -3.12 -7.63
CA GLU A 42 26.69 -4.34 -8.38
C GLU A 42 25.19 -4.62 -8.54
N LYS A 43 24.32 -4.02 -7.69
CA LYS A 43 22.86 -4.18 -7.73
C LYS A 43 22.13 -3.02 -8.43
N GLY A 44 22.83 -2.05 -8.97
CA GLY A 44 22.27 -0.98 -9.82
C GLY A 44 21.41 0.07 -9.09
N TRP A 45 21.35 0.09 -7.75
CA TRP A 45 20.53 1.05 -7.01
C TRP A 45 21.12 2.46 -7.02
N SER A 46 22.43 2.61 -7.24
CA SER A 46 23.09 3.92 -7.45
C SER A 46 22.60 4.63 -8.72
N GLN A 47 22.05 3.88 -9.69
CA GLN A 47 21.45 4.42 -10.90
C GLN A 47 20.00 4.90 -10.70
N LEU A 48 19.43 4.69 -9.50
CA LEU A 48 18.09 5.16 -9.20
C LEU A 48 18.07 6.68 -9.04
N LYS A 49 17.06 7.33 -9.60
CA LYS A 49 16.93 8.80 -9.61
C LYS A 49 17.01 9.43 -8.22
N ALA A 50 16.39 8.82 -7.23
CA ALA A 50 16.47 9.30 -5.84
C ALA A 50 17.90 9.27 -5.30
N TYR A 51 18.75 8.36 -5.78
CA TYR A 51 20.15 8.33 -5.40
C TYR A 51 20.98 9.34 -6.16
N GLU A 52 20.75 9.52 -7.45
CA GLU A 52 21.40 10.58 -8.24
C GLU A 52 21.21 11.95 -7.57
N ASP A 53 19.98 12.24 -7.16
CA ASP A 53 19.58 13.53 -6.59
C ASP A 53 19.75 13.60 -5.05
N ARG A 54 20.44 12.66 -4.44
CA ARG A 54 20.57 12.53 -2.97
C ARG A 54 21.03 13.80 -2.26
N PHE A 55 21.89 14.59 -2.90
CA PHE A 55 22.38 15.85 -2.30
C PHE A 55 21.31 16.91 -2.26
N GLU A 56 20.53 17.03 -3.31
CA GLU A 56 19.44 17.98 -3.37
C GLU A 56 18.37 17.61 -2.33
N ILE A 57 18.07 16.32 -2.19
CA ILE A 57 17.15 15.81 -1.17
C ILE A 57 17.71 16.09 0.24
N LEU A 58 18.97 15.74 0.50
CA LEU A 58 19.63 16.01 1.79
C LEU A 58 19.64 17.50 2.15
N LYS A 59 19.94 18.37 1.19
CA LYS A 59 19.91 19.82 1.38
C LYS A 59 18.52 20.29 1.81
N LYS A 60 17.46 19.74 1.24
CA LYS A 60 16.07 20.06 1.59
C LYS A 60 15.68 19.48 2.96
N ILE A 61 16.10 18.26 3.29
CA ILE A 61 15.93 17.68 4.64
C ILE A 61 16.61 18.57 5.69
N HIS A 62 17.79 19.11 5.38
CA HIS A 62 18.51 19.99 6.30
C HIS A 62 17.79 21.33 6.50
N SER A 63 17.23 21.91 5.44
CA SER A 63 16.69 23.28 5.46
C SER A 63 15.39 23.40 6.25
N LYS A 64 14.49 22.38 6.20
CA LYS A 64 13.14 22.44 6.77
C LYS A 64 12.78 21.16 7.52
N SER A 65 11.75 21.23 8.35
CA SER A 65 11.27 20.07 9.10
C SER A 65 10.34 19.18 8.29
N ILE A 66 9.72 19.70 7.24
CA ILE A 66 8.80 18.97 6.37
C ILE A 66 9.37 18.93 4.96
N LEU A 67 9.34 17.76 4.32
CA LEU A 67 9.71 17.59 2.92
C LEU A 67 8.62 16.83 2.16
N LEU A 68 8.13 17.43 1.08
CA LEU A 68 7.28 16.76 0.09
C LEU A 68 8.16 16.20 -1.03
N VAL A 69 8.09 14.89 -1.28
CA VAL A 69 8.86 14.20 -2.33
C VAL A 69 7.91 13.61 -3.34
N SER A 70 7.87 14.18 -4.54
CA SER A 70 7.10 13.63 -5.66
C SER A 70 8.05 13.01 -6.67
N LEU A 71 8.15 11.69 -6.64
CA LEU A 71 9.01 10.88 -7.48
C LEU A 71 8.22 9.73 -8.13
N PRO A 72 8.40 9.47 -9.42
CA PRO A 72 7.77 8.34 -10.11
C PRO A 72 8.08 6.99 -9.45
N THR A 73 7.23 6.01 -9.69
CA THR A 73 7.46 4.63 -9.25
C THR A 73 8.75 4.09 -9.90
N GLY A 74 9.52 3.30 -9.14
CA GLY A 74 10.78 2.71 -9.64
C GLY A 74 12.00 3.62 -9.55
N THR A 75 11.87 4.84 -9.05
CA THR A 75 13.00 5.78 -8.83
C THR A 75 13.78 5.51 -7.55
N GLY A 76 13.37 4.52 -6.75
CA GLY A 76 14.01 4.19 -5.47
C GLY A 76 13.56 5.04 -4.28
N LYS A 77 12.48 5.82 -4.39
CA LYS A 77 12.00 6.71 -3.33
C LYS A 77 11.84 5.99 -1.98
N THR A 78 11.15 4.84 -1.96
CA THR A 78 10.79 4.10 -0.75
C THR A 78 12.00 3.61 0.07
N VAL A 79 13.15 3.40 -0.57
CA VAL A 79 14.37 2.89 0.09
C VAL A 79 15.44 3.96 0.26
N ILE A 80 15.65 4.79 -0.77
CA ILE A 80 16.73 5.79 -0.76
C ILE A 80 16.39 6.98 0.15
N VAL A 81 15.17 7.51 0.06
CA VAL A 81 14.77 8.70 0.84
C VAL A 81 14.82 8.44 2.35
N PRO A 82 14.28 7.32 2.88
CA PRO A 82 14.44 7.00 4.30
C PRO A 82 15.90 6.84 4.73
N ARG A 83 16.74 6.28 3.86
CA ARG A 83 18.17 6.17 4.11
C ARG A 83 18.83 7.54 4.21
N LEU A 84 18.45 8.50 3.38
CA LEU A 84 18.94 9.87 3.45
C LEU A 84 18.53 10.56 4.75
N LEU A 85 17.31 10.31 5.22
CA LEU A 85 16.86 10.81 6.52
C LEU A 85 17.65 10.15 7.67
N TYR A 86 17.93 8.85 7.59
CA TYR A 86 18.76 8.16 8.56
C TYR A 86 20.21 8.68 8.55
N HIS A 87 20.76 8.96 7.36
CA HIS A 87 22.05 9.62 7.18
C HIS A 87 22.06 11.03 7.79
N TYR A 88 21.00 11.82 7.60
CA TYR A 88 20.85 13.16 8.20
C TYR A 88 21.04 13.13 9.72
N TYR A 89 20.55 12.09 10.41
CA TYR A 89 20.72 11.92 11.85
C TYR A 89 22.01 11.20 12.26
N GLY A 90 22.96 11.04 11.36
CA GLY A 90 24.25 10.38 11.66
C GLY A 90 24.10 8.92 12.04
N TYR A 91 23.02 8.26 11.60
CA TYR A 91 22.71 6.87 11.93
C TYR A 91 22.47 6.58 13.43
N GLU A 92 22.19 7.62 14.21
CA GLU A 92 21.97 7.49 15.66
C GLU A 92 20.49 7.37 16.01
N LYS A 93 19.64 8.21 15.40
CA LYS A 93 18.21 8.23 15.65
C LYS A 93 17.48 7.17 14.80
N LYS A 94 16.46 6.55 15.39
CA LYS A 94 15.58 5.65 14.63
C LYS A 94 14.77 6.44 13.60
N ILE A 95 14.49 5.80 12.47
CA ILE A 95 13.62 6.33 11.40
C ILE A 95 12.48 5.38 11.18
N MET A 96 11.28 5.92 11.08
CA MET A 96 10.07 5.17 10.76
C MET A 96 9.66 5.42 9.32
N VAL A 97 9.22 4.38 8.63
CA VAL A 97 8.70 4.46 7.25
C VAL A 97 7.34 3.79 7.22
N THR A 98 6.30 4.53 6.83
CA THR A 98 4.98 3.92 6.67
C THR A 98 4.71 3.58 5.21
N THR A 99 4.00 2.49 5.00
CA THR A 99 3.45 2.10 3.72
C THR A 99 2.02 1.59 3.90
N PRO A 100 1.12 1.78 2.92
CA PRO A 100 -0.30 1.51 3.14
C PRO A 100 -0.66 0.02 3.21
N ARG A 101 0.22 -0.88 2.74
CA ARG A 101 -0.11 -2.31 2.60
C ARG A 101 0.94 -3.21 3.22
N LYS A 102 0.50 -4.29 3.89
CA LYS A 102 1.37 -5.28 4.54
C LYS A 102 2.44 -5.84 3.59
N GLN A 103 2.06 -6.22 2.37
CA GLN A 103 3.01 -6.77 1.38
C GLN A 103 4.06 -5.75 0.94
N THR A 104 3.67 -4.49 0.76
CA THR A 104 4.63 -3.42 0.45
C THR A 104 5.56 -3.14 1.60
N THR A 105 5.06 -3.20 2.84
CA THR A 105 5.85 -3.02 4.06
C THR A 105 6.95 -4.08 4.14
N SER A 106 6.61 -5.36 4.04
CA SER A 106 7.57 -6.47 4.07
C SER A 106 8.58 -6.37 2.93
N SER A 107 8.11 -6.21 1.69
CA SER A 107 9.00 -6.12 0.51
C SER A 107 9.93 -4.90 0.57
N ALA A 108 9.46 -3.77 1.11
CA ALA A 108 10.30 -2.58 1.27
C ALA A 108 11.38 -2.78 2.34
N GLY A 109 11.03 -3.42 3.47
CA GLY A 109 11.98 -3.79 4.51
C GLY A 109 13.05 -4.77 4.03
N GLU A 110 12.64 -5.83 3.34
CA GLU A 110 13.54 -6.81 2.73
C GLU A 110 14.50 -6.15 1.71
N PHE A 111 13.96 -5.33 0.81
CA PHE A 111 14.80 -4.65 -0.18
C PHE A 111 15.72 -3.60 0.46
N ALA A 112 15.27 -2.91 1.51
CA ALA A 112 16.11 -2.00 2.27
C ALA A 112 17.26 -2.74 2.95
N ALA A 113 17.00 -3.90 3.57
CA ALA A 113 18.05 -4.73 4.17
C ALA A 113 19.11 -5.14 3.14
N ILE A 114 18.68 -5.54 1.94
CA ILE A 114 19.58 -5.84 0.82
C ILE A 114 20.42 -4.61 0.42
N CYS A 115 19.80 -3.43 0.32
CA CYS A 115 20.49 -2.19 -0.04
C CYS A 115 21.48 -1.71 1.03
N PHE A 116 21.22 -2.03 2.28
CA PHE A 116 22.13 -1.73 3.39
C PHE A 116 23.21 -2.81 3.58
N ASP A 117 23.12 -3.94 2.87
CA ASP A 117 23.96 -5.13 3.06
C ASP A 117 23.92 -5.61 4.53
N VAL A 118 22.73 -5.62 5.11
CA VAL A 118 22.47 -6.09 6.47
C VAL A 118 21.49 -7.26 6.44
N PRO A 119 21.64 -8.23 7.38
CA PRO A 119 20.71 -9.33 7.50
C PRO A 119 19.35 -8.85 8.03
N LEU A 120 18.28 -9.47 7.56
CA LEU A 120 16.96 -9.36 8.13
C LEU A 120 16.73 -10.59 9.02
N PHE A 121 16.52 -10.37 10.31
CA PHE A 121 16.28 -11.43 11.29
C PHE A 121 14.82 -11.47 11.69
N HIS A 122 14.31 -12.65 11.98
CA HIS A 122 13.05 -12.84 12.67
C HIS A 122 13.16 -13.95 13.72
N LEU A 123 12.25 -13.95 14.70
CA LEU A 123 12.16 -15.02 15.69
C LEU A 123 11.35 -16.18 15.10
N GLY A 124 11.89 -17.39 15.18
CA GLY A 124 11.17 -18.62 14.89
C GLY A 124 10.14 -18.94 15.97
N ASP A 125 9.30 -19.93 15.70
CA ASP A 125 8.28 -20.40 16.66
C ASP A 125 8.89 -20.99 17.95
N ASP A 126 10.17 -21.35 17.91
CA ASP A 126 10.98 -21.83 19.05
C ASP A 126 11.70 -20.71 19.80
N GLY A 127 11.46 -19.45 19.43
CA GLY A 127 12.12 -18.28 20.02
C GLY A 127 13.57 -18.06 19.59
N LYS A 128 14.10 -18.87 18.66
CA LYS A 128 15.45 -18.68 18.12
C LYS A 128 15.43 -17.72 16.96
N GLU A 129 16.48 -16.91 16.84
CA GLU A 129 16.66 -16.04 15.70
C GLU A 129 16.91 -16.84 14.42
N ILE A 130 16.13 -16.58 13.40
CA ILE A 130 16.28 -17.14 12.06
C ILE A 130 16.77 -16.02 11.14
N VAL A 131 17.91 -16.23 10.51
CA VAL A 131 18.41 -15.34 9.46
C VAL A 131 17.60 -15.60 8.19
N ASP A 132 16.95 -14.57 7.66
CA ASP A 132 16.19 -14.70 6.43
C ASP A 132 17.12 -15.02 5.25
N LYS A 133 16.68 -15.96 4.39
CA LYS A 133 17.47 -16.52 3.27
C LYS A 133 17.78 -15.51 2.15
N THR A 134 17.36 -14.26 2.28
CA THR A 134 17.62 -13.19 1.32
C THR A 134 19.10 -12.80 1.25
N ILE A 135 19.93 -13.30 2.17
CA ILE A 135 21.37 -13.05 2.20
C ILE A 135 22.10 -14.24 1.59
N GLU A 136 23.01 -13.97 0.66
CA GLU A 136 23.90 -14.99 0.09
C GLU A 136 24.61 -15.78 1.18
N LYS A 137 24.50 -17.11 1.12
CA LYS A 137 25.22 -18.02 2.01
C LYS A 137 26.70 -17.61 2.14
N GLY A 138 27.17 -17.43 3.36
CA GLY A 138 28.55 -17.07 3.68
C GLY A 138 28.79 -15.59 4.03
N LYS A 139 27.75 -14.74 3.99
CA LYS A 139 27.82 -13.34 4.45
C LYS A 139 27.20 -13.14 5.85
N GLU A 140 26.67 -14.19 6.45
CA GLU A 140 25.95 -14.17 7.73
C GLU A 140 26.84 -13.70 8.91
N ASN A 141 28.18 -13.85 8.80
CA ASN A 141 29.12 -13.53 9.87
C ASN A 141 29.63 -12.07 9.87
N ARG A 142 29.13 -11.19 8.99
CA ARG A 142 29.63 -9.81 8.91
C ARG A 142 29.06 -8.88 9.96
N TYR A 143 27.94 -9.23 10.56
CA TYR A 143 27.22 -8.40 11.53
C TYR A 143 27.01 -9.15 12.82
N PRO A 144 27.15 -8.48 13.97
CA PRO A 144 26.87 -9.12 15.25
C PRO A 144 25.42 -9.66 15.24
N THR A 145 25.26 -10.90 15.58
CA THR A 145 23.96 -11.51 15.89
C THR A 145 23.22 -10.62 16.87
N GLY A 146 21.98 -10.26 16.57
CA GLY A 146 21.13 -9.44 17.44
C GLY A 146 20.91 -7.98 17.01
N ASN A 147 21.55 -7.47 15.95
CA ASN A 147 21.32 -6.12 15.47
C ASN A 147 20.37 -6.09 14.26
N LYS A 148 19.10 -5.84 14.52
CA LYS A 148 18.06 -5.67 13.48
C LYS A 148 18.03 -4.21 13.01
N PHE A 149 19.06 -3.76 12.27
CA PHE A 149 19.12 -2.38 11.78
C PHE A 149 17.95 -2.00 10.92
N VAL A 150 17.55 -2.90 10.02
CA VAL A 150 16.35 -2.79 9.20
C VAL A 150 15.37 -3.84 9.66
N GLY A 151 14.15 -3.42 9.91
CA GLY A 151 13.07 -4.30 10.29
C GLY A 151 11.75 -3.85 9.71
N TYR A 152 10.76 -4.72 9.75
CA TYR A 152 9.39 -4.36 9.42
C TYR A 152 8.39 -4.92 10.43
N LYS A 153 7.27 -4.22 10.58
CA LYS A 153 6.20 -4.59 11.51
C LYS A 153 4.82 -4.26 10.92
N HIS A 154 3.92 -5.23 10.97
CA HIS A 154 2.51 -5.05 10.66
C HIS A 154 1.66 -6.09 11.41
N GLY A 155 0.34 -5.92 11.48
CA GLY A 155 -0.55 -6.72 12.34
C GLY A 155 -0.52 -8.24 12.16
N SER A 156 0.06 -8.76 11.06
CA SER A 156 0.20 -10.21 10.80
C SER A 156 1.64 -10.65 10.58
N SER A 157 2.64 -9.80 10.83
CA SER A 157 4.04 -10.20 10.73
C SER A 157 4.49 -10.95 11.97
N LYS A 158 5.37 -11.93 11.79
CA LYS A 158 6.27 -12.37 12.85
C LYS A 158 7.15 -11.16 13.25
N GLU A 159 7.75 -11.19 14.42
CA GLU A 159 8.53 -10.04 14.91
C GLU A 159 9.85 -9.88 14.13
N TYR A 160 9.78 -9.11 13.04
CA TYR A 160 10.95 -8.70 12.25
C TYR A 160 11.57 -7.37 12.72
N ALA A 161 11.14 -6.86 13.86
CA ALA A 161 11.63 -5.62 14.44
C ALA A 161 11.65 -5.71 15.97
N ASP A 162 12.68 -5.12 16.59
CA ASP A 162 12.84 -5.00 18.03
C ASP A 162 13.44 -3.64 18.42
N ASN A 163 13.86 -3.50 19.67
CA ASN A 163 14.44 -2.27 20.20
C ASN A 163 15.75 -1.87 19.51
N THR A 164 16.44 -2.78 18.81
CA THR A 164 17.67 -2.48 18.07
C THR A 164 17.40 -1.95 16.66
N THR A 165 16.18 -2.11 16.15
CA THR A 165 15.78 -1.67 14.81
C THR A 165 15.94 -0.15 14.67
N LYS A 166 16.75 0.29 13.71
CA LYS A 166 17.01 1.70 13.42
C LYS A 166 16.16 2.24 12.27
N LEU A 167 15.89 1.43 11.26
CA LEU A 167 15.03 1.76 10.14
C LEU A 167 13.85 0.80 10.15
N LEU A 168 12.70 1.28 10.63
CA LEU A 168 11.48 0.50 10.79
C LEU A 168 10.50 0.77 9.66
N PHE A 169 10.21 -0.24 8.85
CA PHE A 169 9.10 -0.22 7.90
C PHE A 169 7.83 -0.74 8.58
N THR A 170 6.73 -0.01 8.44
CA THR A 170 5.49 -0.38 9.12
C THR A 170 4.26 0.07 8.33
N THR A 171 3.07 -0.41 8.69
CA THR A 171 1.82 0.08 8.10
C THR A 171 1.31 1.31 8.84
N ASP A 172 0.54 2.15 8.16
CA ASP A 172 -0.07 3.36 8.75
C ASP A 172 -0.90 3.04 9.99
N GLY A 173 -1.70 1.95 9.94
CA GLY A 173 -2.47 1.50 11.10
C GLY A 173 -1.59 1.11 12.30
N THR A 174 -0.42 0.52 12.07
CA THR A 174 0.53 0.21 13.15
C THR A 174 1.11 1.47 13.76
N VAL A 175 1.50 2.46 12.94
CA VAL A 175 1.99 3.76 13.43
C VAL A 175 0.92 4.47 14.23
N LYS A 176 -0.31 4.52 13.71
CA LYS A 176 -1.46 5.08 14.44
C LYS A 176 -1.57 4.46 15.83
N THR A 177 -1.55 3.13 15.92
CA THR A 177 -1.61 2.43 17.22
C THR A 177 -0.41 2.77 18.11
N MET A 178 0.82 2.78 17.58
CA MET A 178 2.02 3.13 18.36
C MET A 178 1.91 4.51 19.00
N ILE A 179 1.42 5.50 18.27
CA ILE A 179 1.25 6.87 18.78
C ILE A 179 0.09 6.95 19.78
N THR A 180 -1.03 6.26 19.50
CA THR A 180 -2.24 6.38 20.32
C THR A 180 -2.19 5.59 21.61
N THR A 181 -1.49 4.46 21.64
CA THR A 181 -1.45 3.56 22.81
C THR A 181 -0.10 3.46 23.49
N GLY A 182 0.96 4.05 22.88
CA GLY A 182 2.34 3.92 23.37
C GLY A 182 3.07 5.26 23.43
N ASP A 183 4.07 5.44 22.55
CA ASP A 183 4.93 6.62 22.52
C ASP A 183 4.31 7.73 21.67
N GLN A 184 3.59 8.64 22.31
CA GLN A 184 2.89 9.76 21.68
C GLN A 184 3.80 10.75 20.95
N ASP A 185 5.06 10.82 21.35
CA ASP A 185 6.03 11.75 20.79
C ASP A 185 7.04 11.07 19.86
N LEU A 186 6.94 9.75 19.69
CA LEU A 186 7.92 8.95 18.95
C LEU A 186 9.36 9.31 19.42
N ALA A 187 9.59 9.32 20.73
CA ALA A 187 10.75 9.92 21.38
C ALA A 187 12.08 9.36 20.87
N GLU A 188 12.14 8.05 20.55
CA GLU A 188 13.36 7.42 20.02
C GLU A 188 13.57 7.68 18.51
N TYR A 189 12.55 8.18 17.80
CA TYR A 189 12.61 8.43 16.38
C TYR A 189 13.02 9.87 16.09
N GLY A 190 13.97 10.05 15.17
CA GLY A 190 14.34 11.37 14.66
C GLY A 190 13.32 11.90 13.65
N GLY A 191 12.66 11.00 12.94
CA GLY A 191 11.67 11.39 11.95
C GLY A 191 10.89 10.21 11.38
N ILE A 192 9.92 10.56 10.54
CA ILE A 192 9.02 9.63 9.86
C ILE A 192 8.97 9.94 8.37
N VAL A 193 8.90 8.88 7.58
CA VAL A 193 8.63 8.94 6.14
C VAL A 193 7.28 8.27 5.88
N ILE A 194 6.32 9.02 5.33
CA ILE A 194 4.99 8.52 4.97
C ILE A 194 4.98 8.32 3.47
N ASP A 195 5.01 7.06 3.02
CA ASP A 195 5.01 6.72 1.59
C ASP A 195 3.58 6.54 1.06
N GLU A 196 3.43 6.75 -0.23
CA GLU A 196 2.17 6.64 -0.99
C GLU A 196 1.02 7.48 -0.40
N VAL A 197 1.34 8.70 0.09
CA VAL A 197 0.34 9.61 0.70
C VAL A 197 -0.85 9.94 -0.21
N HIS A 198 -0.74 9.68 -1.51
CA HIS A 198 -1.82 9.87 -2.47
C HIS A 198 -2.96 8.83 -2.33
N GLU A 199 -2.73 7.71 -1.64
CA GLU A 199 -3.80 6.74 -1.37
C GLU A 199 -4.88 7.32 -0.43
N ARG A 200 -4.54 8.33 0.38
CA ARG A 200 -5.48 9.09 1.21
C ARG A 200 -6.44 8.20 2.01
N SER A 201 -5.94 7.08 2.55
CA SER A 201 -6.71 6.27 3.50
C SER A 201 -6.99 7.05 4.79
N VAL A 202 -8.06 6.71 5.50
CA VAL A 202 -8.37 7.34 6.80
C VAL A 202 -7.18 7.23 7.75
N SER A 203 -6.52 6.06 7.78
CA SER A 203 -5.32 5.85 8.61
C SER A 203 -4.17 6.78 8.22
N ILE A 204 -3.90 6.99 6.94
CA ILE A 204 -2.88 7.94 6.45
C ILE A 204 -3.22 9.36 6.91
N ASP A 205 -4.45 9.82 6.70
CA ASP A 205 -4.86 11.19 7.04
C ASP A 205 -4.78 11.43 8.56
N VAL A 206 -5.13 10.44 9.39
CA VAL A 206 -4.96 10.49 10.85
C VAL A 206 -3.48 10.52 11.25
N VAL A 207 -2.65 9.65 10.66
CA VAL A 207 -1.20 9.64 10.94
C VAL A 207 -0.57 10.97 10.57
N ILE A 208 -0.93 11.56 9.42
CA ILE A 208 -0.47 12.91 9.03
C ILE A 208 -0.77 13.92 10.13
N SER A 209 -2.00 13.92 10.64
CA SER A 209 -2.41 14.87 11.69
C SER A 209 -1.65 14.65 13.00
N LEU A 210 -1.44 13.38 13.38
CA LEU A 210 -0.67 13.01 14.58
C LEU A 210 0.79 13.45 14.49
N VAL A 211 1.46 13.21 13.36
CA VAL A 211 2.87 13.59 13.21
C VAL A 211 3.07 15.10 13.09
N MET A 212 2.08 15.82 12.54
CA MET A 212 2.09 17.28 12.55
C MET A 212 1.95 17.84 13.97
N ASP A 213 1.16 17.17 14.81
CA ASP A 213 1.06 17.53 16.23
C ASP A 213 2.37 17.21 16.99
N ILE A 214 3.03 16.07 16.72
CA ILE A 214 4.38 15.78 17.22
C ILE A 214 5.37 16.88 16.81
N LEU A 215 5.34 17.33 15.56
CA LEU A 215 6.23 18.38 15.06
C LEU A 215 6.04 19.72 15.81
N ASN A 216 4.85 20.02 16.29
CA ASN A 216 4.60 21.22 17.10
C ASN A 216 5.31 21.13 18.45
N ARG A 217 5.40 19.93 19.03
CA ARG A 217 6.08 19.68 20.32
C ARG A 217 7.59 19.43 20.17
N ARG A 218 8.01 18.78 19.05
CA ARG A 218 9.38 18.36 18.80
C ARG A 218 10.00 19.08 17.60
N LYS A 219 10.82 20.09 17.85
CA LYS A 219 11.48 20.87 16.79
C LYS A 219 12.65 20.13 16.11
N ASP A 220 13.15 19.04 16.72
CA ASP A 220 14.16 18.16 16.15
C ASP A 220 13.59 17.12 15.18
N PHE A 221 12.26 16.95 15.15
CA PHE A 221 11.58 15.92 14.35
C PHE A 221 11.47 16.31 12.88
N LYS A 222 11.64 15.33 11.98
CA LYS A 222 11.51 15.52 10.54
C LYS A 222 10.39 14.66 9.98
N ILE A 223 9.62 15.22 9.06
CA ILE A 223 8.53 14.53 8.36
C ILE A 223 8.80 14.59 6.87
N ILE A 224 8.76 13.43 6.21
CA ILE A 224 8.84 13.35 4.76
C ILE A 224 7.58 12.67 4.22
N PHE A 225 6.86 13.35 3.35
CA PHE A 225 5.74 12.80 2.60
C PHE A 225 6.20 12.41 1.21
N MET A 226 5.92 11.17 0.81
CA MET A 226 6.32 10.65 -0.50
C MET A 226 5.12 10.18 -1.30
N SER A 227 5.17 10.43 -2.61
CA SER A 227 4.18 9.93 -3.56
C SER A 227 4.74 9.88 -4.97
N ALA A 228 4.16 9.01 -5.82
CA ALA A 228 4.40 9.05 -7.25
C ALA A 228 3.55 10.13 -7.95
N THR A 229 2.36 10.38 -7.40
CA THR A 229 1.38 11.35 -7.89
C THR A 229 0.80 12.08 -6.68
N MET A 230 1.21 13.31 -6.47
CA MET A 230 0.80 14.10 -5.29
C MET A 230 0.12 15.39 -5.73
N ASP A 231 -1.06 15.66 -5.19
CA ASP A 231 -1.64 16.99 -5.24
C ASP A 231 -0.93 17.88 -4.21
N LEU A 232 0.07 18.60 -4.69
CA LEU A 232 0.87 19.49 -3.85
C LEU A 232 0.04 20.64 -3.24
N ASN A 233 -1.05 21.05 -3.90
CA ASN A 233 -1.86 22.18 -3.43
C ASN A 233 -2.56 21.84 -2.12
N ILE A 234 -3.11 20.63 -1.98
CA ILE A 234 -3.75 20.18 -0.74
C ILE A 234 -2.77 20.26 0.44
N PHE A 235 -1.54 19.78 0.26
CA PHE A 235 -0.52 19.84 1.30
C PHE A 235 -0.07 21.26 1.62
N THR A 236 0.14 22.09 0.61
CA THR A 236 0.58 23.48 0.85
C THR A 236 -0.48 24.29 1.57
N GLU A 237 -1.76 24.14 1.22
CA GLU A 237 -2.87 24.79 1.93
C GLU A 237 -3.01 24.23 3.36
N TYR A 238 -2.82 22.91 3.55
CA TYR A 238 -2.82 22.30 4.88
C TYR A 238 -1.72 22.88 5.77
N PHE A 239 -0.49 23.00 5.27
CA PHE A 239 0.62 23.56 6.06
C PHE A 239 0.39 25.05 6.38
N LYS A 240 -0.19 25.82 5.46
CA LYS A 240 -0.58 27.21 5.74
C LYS A 240 -1.62 27.27 6.86
N ARG A 241 -2.65 26.42 6.81
CA ARG A 241 -3.72 26.35 7.83
C ARG A 241 -3.16 26.01 9.22
N LEU A 242 -2.13 25.17 9.30
CA LEU A 242 -1.45 24.81 10.54
C LEU A 242 -0.33 25.76 10.98
N GLY A 243 -0.14 26.89 10.30
CA GLY A 243 0.96 27.82 10.59
C GLY A 243 2.36 27.31 10.21
N GLN A 244 2.44 26.25 9.42
CA GLN A 244 3.69 25.64 8.95
C GLN A 244 4.09 26.07 7.54
N GLY A 245 3.46 27.11 6.98
CA GLY A 245 3.64 27.55 5.61
C GLY A 245 5.07 27.88 5.18
N ASN A 246 5.95 28.18 6.14
CA ASN A 246 7.37 28.45 5.89
C ASN A 246 8.31 27.30 6.32
N ASN A 247 7.76 26.18 6.79
CA ASN A 247 8.53 25.07 7.38
C ASN A 247 8.57 23.82 6.48
N TYR A 248 8.34 23.96 5.19
CA TYR A 248 8.40 22.85 4.26
C TYR A 248 9.25 23.16 3.02
N GLU A 249 9.74 22.11 2.40
CA GLU A 249 10.36 22.08 1.08
C GLU A 249 9.64 21.11 0.17
N ILE A 250 9.72 21.36 -1.13
CA ILE A 250 9.19 20.46 -2.16
C ILE A 250 10.36 19.97 -3.00
N TYR A 251 10.43 18.65 -3.19
CA TYR A 251 11.32 18.01 -4.14
C TYR A 251 10.47 17.26 -5.18
N THR A 252 10.50 17.74 -6.38
CA THR A 252 9.84 17.11 -7.51
C THR A 252 10.86 16.91 -8.62
N VAL A 253 10.86 15.74 -9.22
CA VAL A 253 11.55 15.53 -10.48
C VAL A 253 10.54 15.78 -11.60
N LYS A 254 10.85 16.70 -12.50
CA LYS A 254 10.18 16.70 -13.81
C LYS A 254 10.46 15.34 -14.41
N VAL A 255 9.42 14.51 -14.46
CA VAL A 255 9.51 13.11 -14.87
C VAL A 255 10.40 13.03 -16.12
N PRO A 256 11.53 12.33 -16.08
CA PRO A 256 12.09 11.88 -17.35
C PRO A 256 10.97 11.08 -17.99
N LYS A 257 10.70 11.33 -19.27
CA LYS A 257 9.91 10.40 -20.07
C LYS A 257 10.33 9.00 -19.64
N THR A 258 9.37 8.09 -19.46
CA THR A 258 9.67 6.65 -19.25
C THR A 258 10.89 6.29 -20.11
N THR A 259 11.77 5.45 -19.61
CA THR A 259 13.03 5.08 -20.31
C THR A 259 12.78 4.76 -21.78
N TYR A 260 11.56 4.29 -22.08
CA TYR A 260 11.05 4.03 -23.42
C TYR A 260 9.71 4.73 -23.66
N ASP A 261 9.42 5.06 -24.92
CA ASP A 261 8.16 5.70 -25.31
C ASP A 261 6.96 4.80 -25.06
N ILE A 262 5.86 5.43 -24.61
CA ILE A 262 4.57 4.79 -24.44
C ILE A 262 3.59 5.39 -25.45
N LYS A 263 3.05 4.53 -26.32
CA LYS A 263 1.98 4.89 -27.24
C LYS A 263 0.63 4.76 -26.56
N PHE A 264 -0.18 5.81 -26.57
CA PHE A 264 -1.55 5.80 -26.05
C PHE A 264 -2.54 5.61 -27.20
N ILE A 265 -3.48 4.67 -27.03
CA ILE A 265 -4.56 4.40 -27.98
C ILE A 265 -5.88 4.48 -27.22
N TYR A 266 -6.65 5.51 -27.49
CA TYR A 266 -7.99 5.69 -26.95
C TYR A 266 -9.02 4.94 -27.79
N ASN A 267 -10.13 4.55 -27.18
CA ASN A 267 -11.24 3.97 -27.90
C ASN A 267 -11.99 5.06 -28.70
N GLU A 268 -12.50 4.72 -29.86
CA GLU A 268 -13.24 5.67 -30.72
C GLU A 268 -14.67 5.89 -30.21
N LYS A 269 -15.26 4.91 -29.53
CA LYS A 269 -16.64 4.94 -29.05
C LYS A 269 -16.68 4.87 -27.54
N VAL A 270 -17.59 5.63 -26.96
CA VAL A 270 -17.95 5.53 -25.54
C VAL A 270 -18.43 4.10 -25.30
N ILE A 271 -17.75 3.37 -24.42
CA ILE A 271 -18.31 2.13 -23.91
C ILE A 271 -19.40 2.55 -22.93
N ALA A 272 -20.64 2.39 -23.34
CA ALA A 272 -21.78 2.68 -22.48
C ALA A 272 -21.53 2.08 -21.09
N LYS A 273 -21.95 2.79 -20.03
CA LYS A 273 -21.78 2.46 -18.59
C LYS A 273 -22.19 1.01 -18.19
N ASN A 274 -22.45 0.16 -19.17
CA ASN A 274 -22.78 -1.25 -19.01
C ASN A 274 -21.50 -2.03 -18.71
N ALA A 275 -21.12 -1.96 -17.44
CA ALA A 275 -19.95 -2.63 -16.87
C ALA A 275 -19.86 -4.14 -17.19
N ASN A 276 -20.95 -4.77 -17.60
CA ASN A 276 -20.95 -6.19 -17.99
C ASN A 276 -20.27 -6.45 -19.35
N LYS A 277 -20.17 -5.42 -20.21
CA LYS A 277 -19.50 -5.53 -21.52
C LYS A 277 -17.97 -5.35 -21.44
N ILE A 278 -17.44 -4.85 -20.33
CA ILE A 278 -16.00 -4.55 -20.21
C ILE A 278 -15.14 -5.79 -20.38
N VAL A 279 -15.52 -6.91 -19.77
CA VAL A 279 -14.79 -8.17 -19.90
C VAL A 279 -14.70 -8.60 -21.38
N ASP A 280 -15.77 -8.42 -22.13
CA ASP A 280 -15.81 -8.75 -23.56
C ASP A 280 -14.93 -7.81 -24.38
N GLU A 281 -14.96 -6.52 -24.08
CA GLU A 281 -14.13 -5.53 -24.77
C GLU A 281 -12.63 -5.71 -24.45
N VAL A 282 -12.28 -5.98 -23.19
CA VAL A 282 -10.90 -6.31 -22.82
C VAL A 282 -10.44 -7.57 -23.54
N TYR A 283 -11.28 -8.61 -23.57
CA TYR A 283 -11.00 -9.83 -24.32
C TYR A 283 -10.75 -9.55 -25.81
N ASN A 284 -11.62 -8.79 -26.46
CA ASN A 284 -11.50 -8.47 -27.88
C ASN A 284 -10.19 -7.72 -28.19
N LYS A 285 -9.75 -6.82 -27.30
CA LYS A 285 -8.48 -6.12 -27.44
C LYS A 285 -7.29 -7.07 -27.23
N ILE A 286 -7.35 -7.97 -26.23
CA ILE A 286 -6.33 -9.00 -26.03
C ILE A 286 -6.24 -9.91 -27.24
N ASP A 287 -7.37 -10.43 -27.75
CA ASP A 287 -7.43 -11.32 -28.91
C ASP A 287 -6.84 -10.67 -30.14
N LYS A 288 -7.18 -9.38 -30.41
CA LYS A 288 -6.60 -8.63 -31.52
C LYS A 288 -5.09 -8.49 -31.39
N ILE A 289 -4.59 -8.09 -30.21
CA ILE A 289 -3.15 -7.97 -29.96
C ILE A 289 -2.45 -9.32 -30.14
N MET A 290 -3.02 -10.40 -29.60
CA MET A 290 -2.46 -11.75 -29.74
C MET A 290 -2.36 -12.20 -31.20
N LEU A 291 -3.37 -11.92 -32.02
CA LEU A 291 -3.35 -12.24 -33.45
C LEU A 291 -2.33 -11.39 -34.23
N GLU A 292 -2.09 -10.15 -33.84
CA GLU A 292 -1.04 -9.30 -34.40
C GLU A 292 0.38 -9.83 -34.00
N LEU A 293 0.52 -10.25 -32.74
CA LEU A 293 1.76 -10.83 -32.23
C LEU A 293 2.08 -12.20 -32.86
N ASP A 294 1.07 -12.98 -33.23
CA ASP A 294 1.25 -14.22 -33.98
C ASP A 294 1.91 -14.00 -35.34
N LYS A 295 1.61 -12.88 -35.99
CA LYS A 295 2.18 -12.51 -37.29
C LYS A 295 3.59 -11.94 -37.21
N SER A 296 3.86 -11.16 -36.14
CA SER A 296 5.12 -10.41 -36.00
C SER A 296 6.23 -11.16 -35.26
N ASN A 297 5.92 -12.29 -34.64
CA ASN A 297 6.83 -13.05 -33.76
C ASN A 297 7.45 -12.22 -32.63
N ASP A 298 6.80 -11.12 -32.27
CA ASP A 298 7.24 -10.17 -31.27
C ASP A 298 7.05 -10.75 -29.85
N ILE A 299 7.94 -10.37 -28.94
CA ILE A 299 7.96 -10.83 -27.55
C ILE A 299 7.50 -9.69 -26.65
N GLY A 300 6.65 -9.99 -25.67
CA GLY A 300 6.25 -9.05 -24.63
C GLY A 300 4.96 -9.50 -23.95
N ASP A 301 4.90 -9.22 -22.66
CA ASP A 301 3.76 -9.54 -21.82
C ASP A 301 2.62 -8.53 -22.00
N ILE A 302 1.43 -8.94 -21.63
CA ILE A 302 0.21 -8.11 -21.65
C ILE A 302 -0.31 -8.00 -20.21
N LEU A 303 -0.61 -6.78 -19.77
CA LEU A 303 -1.30 -6.50 -18.50
C LEU A 303 -2.65 -5.86 -18.81
N ALA A 304 -3.73 -6.48 -18.34
CA ALA A 304 -5.08 -5.95 -18.52
C ALA A 304 -5.71 -5.63 -17.16
N PHE A 305 -6.22 -4.41 -17.01
CA PHE A 305 -6.92 -3.99 -15.80
C PHE A 305 -8.43 -4.15 -15.95
N VAL A 306 -9.03 -4.83 -14.97
CA VAL A 306 -10.48 -5.00 -14.80
C VAL A 306 -10.88 -4.58 -13.38
N SER A 307 -12.19 -4.51 -13.10
CA SER A 307 -12.66 -3.87 -11.87
C SER A 307 -12.72 -4.78 -10.65
N SER A 308 -12.82 -6.10 -10.81
CA SER A 308 -13.07 -7.05 -9.72
C SER A 308 -12.48 -8.43 -9.95
N ASP A 309 -12.34 -9.23 -8.88
CA ASP A 309 -11.87 -10.61 -8.91
C ASP A 309 -12.74 -11.50 -9.80
N SER A 310 -14.05 -11.32 -9.74
CA SER A 310 -14.98 -12.04 -10.61
C SER A 310 -14.68 -11.80 -12.09
N GLU A 311 -14.33 -10.58 -12.46
CA GLU A 311 -13.97 -10.23 -13.84
C GLU A 311 -12.61 -10.79 -14.25
N THR A 312 -11.60 -10.81 -13.34
CA THR A 312 -10.30 -11.42 -13.63
C THR A 312 -10.46 -12.90 -13.97
N ASN A 313 -11.25 -13.62 -13.19
CA ASN A 313 -11.51 -15.06 -13.37
C ASN A 313 -12.34 -15.36 -14.61
N LYS A 314 -13.37 -14.55 -14.89
CA LYS A 314 -14.19 -14.67 -16.12
C LYS A 314 -13.32 -14.47 -17.37
N LEU A 315 -12.46 -13.46 -17.35
CA LEU A 315 -11.58 -13.16 -18.48
C LEU A 315 -10.51 -14.23 -18.66
N LYS A 316 -9.87 -14.71 -17.56
CA LYS A 316 -8.95 -15.86 -17.59
C LYS A 316 -9.60 -17.09 -18.22
N THR A 317 -10.80 -17.43 -17.77
CA THR A 317 -11.55 -18.57 -18.31
C THR A 317 -11.87 -18.41 -19.81
N LYS A 318 -12.25 -17.19 -20.22
CA LYS A 318 -12.57 -16.91 -21.63
C LYS A 318 -11.35 -17.03 -22.52
N ILE A 319 -10.19 -16.49 -22.11
CA ILE A 319 -8.93 -16.58 -22.86
C ILE A 319 -8.48 -18.05 -22.95
N ASN A 320 -8.50 -18.79 -21.84
CA ASN A 320 -8.08 -20.19 -21.83
C ASN A 320 -8.97 -21.08 -22.74
N LYS A 321 -10.28 -20.82 -22.83
CA LYS A 321 -11.16 -21.53 -23.77
C LYS A 321 -10.81 -21.28 -25.24
N THR A 322 -10.17 -20.19 -25.55
CA THR A 322 -9.84 -19.79 -26.92
C THR A 322 -8.34 -19.85 -27.22
N ILE A 323 -7.53 -20.38 -26.29
CA ILE A 323 -6.06 -20.40 -26.37
C ILE A 323 -5.56 -21.12 -27.62
N THR A 324 -6.28 -22.13 -28.10
CA THR A 324 -5.98 -22.91 -29.30
C THR A 324 -6.12 -22.13 -30.61
N ARG A 325 -6.71 -20.94 -30.59
CA ARG A 325 -6.76 -20.02 -31.74
C ARG A 325 -5.39 -19.41 -32.06
N TYR A 326 -4.50 -19.38 -31.07
CA TYR A 326 -3.13 -18.85 -31.25
C TYR A 326 -2.20 -19.97 -31.66
N SER A 327 -1.16 -19.62 -32.43
CA SER A 327 -0.14 -20.59 -32.85
C SER A 327 0.51 -21.25 -31.63
N GLU A 328 0.93 -22.51 -31.75
CA GLU A 328 1.55 -23.24 -30.65
C GLU A 328 2.80 -22.56 -30.11
N ASN A 329 3.52 -21.83 -30.96
CA ASN A 329 4.73 -21.10 -30.59
C ASN A 329 4.44 -19.76 -29.88
N ASN A 330 3.16 -19.37 -29.71
CA ASN A 330 2.79 -18.05 -29.18
C ASN A 330 1.71 -18.11 -28.10
N ARG A 331 1.40 -19.30 -27.57
CA ARG A 331 0.37 -19.46 -26.54
C ARG A 331 0.74 -18.76 -25.24
N PRO A 332 -0.20 -17.99 -24.65
CA PRO A 332 0.05 -17.24 -23.43
C PRO A 332 -0.23 -18.09 -22.17
N TYR A 333 0.50 -17.80 -21.11
CA TYR A 333 0.14 -18.21 -19.74
C TYR A 333 -0.71 -17.11 -19.10
N VAL A 334 -1.93 -17.46 -18.67
CA VAL A 334 -2.91 -16.47 -18.19
C VAL A 334 -2.97 -16.47 -16.67
N ILE A 335 -2.67 -15.32 -16.06
CA ILE A 335 -2.65 -15.12 -14.61
C ILE A 335 -3.76 -14.15 -14.22
N ALA A 336 -4.66 -14.56 -13.32
CA ALA A 336 -5.63 -13.67 -12.68
C ALA A 336 -4.99 -13.12 -11.40
N MET A 337 -4.86 -11.79 -11.31
CA MET A 337 -4.18 -11.09 -10.22
C MET A 337 -5.18 -10.27 -9.39
N SER A 338 -5.42 -10.73 -8.18
CA SER A 338 -6.33 -10.10 -7.23
C SER A 338 -5.85 -10.32 -5.79
N GLY A 339 -6.61 -9.86 -4.81
CA GLY A 339 -6.31 -10.11 -3.39
C GLY A 339 -6.29 -11.59 -2.99
N THR A 340 -6.90 -12.46 -3.80
CA THR A 340 -7.00 -13.91 -3.55
C THR A 340 -6.01 -14.74 -4.36
N THR A 341 -5.11 -14.10 -5.11
CA THR A 341 -4.11 -14.80 -5.93
C THR A 341 -3.07 -15.49 -5.05
N SER A 342 -2.78 -16.77 -5.34
CA SER A 342 -1.76 -17.52 -4.62
C SER A 342 -0.36 -16.91 -4.78
N ASP A 343 0.51 -17.11 -3.78
CA ASP A 343 1.88 -16.61 -3.80
C ASP A 343 2.68 -17.16 -5.00
N ASP A 344 2.44 -18.40 -5.41
CA ASP A 344 3.04 -19.02 -6.57
C ASP A 344 2.67 -18.32 -7.88
N GLU A 345 1.39 -18.05 -8.10
CA GLU A 345 0.92 -17.32 -9.29
C GLU A 345 1.43 -15.87 -9.28
N MET A 346 1.44 -15.24 -8.10
CA MET A 346 1.99 -13.90 -7.93
C MET A 346 3.50 -13.87 -8.20
N SER A 347 4.25 -14.86 -7.73
CA SER A 347 5.68 -15.01 -8.03
C SER A 347 5.93 -15.20 -9.52
N ARG A 348 5.13 -16.05 -10.21
CA ARG A 348 5.23 -16.23 -11.67
C ARG A 348 4.96 -14.95 -12.44
N ALA A 349 4.01 -14.13 -11.99
CA ALA A 349 3.75 -12.83 -12.62
C ALA A 349 4.96 -11.89 -12.54
N LYS A 350 5.63 -11.85 -11.39
CA LYS A 350 6.72 -10.91 -11.09
C LYS A 350 8.08 -11.34 -11.66
N THR A 351 8.39 -12.65 -11.64
CA THR A 351 9.73 -13.18 -11.90
C THR A 351 10.04 -13.28 -13.40
N ALA A 352 11.22 -12.81 -13.79
CA ALA A 352 11.71 -12.94 -15.15
C ALA A 352 11.92 -14.40 -15.53
N GLY A 353 11.48 -14.76 -16.75
CA GLY A 353 11.66 -16.10 -17.28
C GLY A 353 10.90 -17.21 -16.55
N ALA A 354 9.96 -16.89 -15.67
CA ALA A 354 9.20 -17.87 -14.88
C ALA A 354 8.47 -18.91 -15.73
N LEU A 355 8.13 -18.59 -16.99
CA LEU A 355 7.45 -19.52 -17.90
C LEU A 355 8.33 -20.72 -18.31
N LYS A 356 9.65 -20.61 -18.23
CA LYS A 356 10.58 -21.70 -18.55
C LYS A 356 10.44 -22.91 -17.61
N ASN A 357 9.94 -22.66 -16.41
CA ASN A 357 9.77 -23.67 -15.37
C ASN A 357 8.35 -24.29 -15.37
N ILE A 358 7.52 -23.91 -16.34
CA ILE A 358 6.16 -24.46 -16.48
C ILE A 358 6.19 -25.58 -17.50
N ASN A 359 5.78 -26.77 -17.07
CA ASN A 359 5.71 -27.92 -17.95
C ASN A 359 4.71 -27.69 -19.11
N PRO A 360 5.04 -28.13 -20.32
CA PRO A 360 4.10 -28.14 -21.44
C PRO A 360 2.79 -28.83 -21.04
N THR A 361 1.69 -28.31 -21.56
CA THR A 361 0.35 -28.84 -21.32
C THR A 361 -0.28 -29.26 -22.66
N LYS A 362 -1.42 -29.97 -22.60
CA LYS A 362 -2.20 -30.29 -23.82
C LYS A 362 -2.58 -29.03 -24.60
N ASP A 363 -2.85 -27.93 -23.87
CA ASP A 363 -3.23 -26.65 -24.49
C ASP A 363 -2.02 -25.80 -24.90
N ALA A 364 -0.82 -26.13 -24.44
CA ALA A 364 0.44 -25.49 -24.83
C ALA A 364 1.57 -26.52 -24.94
N PRO A 365 1.56 -27.39 -25.97
CA PRO A 365 2.48 -28.51 -26.09
C PRO A 365 3.94 -28.07 -26.29
N LYS A 366 4.18 -26.86 -26.78
CA LYS A 366 5.51 -26.24 -26.92
C LYS A 366 5.86 -25.27 -25.76
N GLY A 367 5.08 -25.32 -24.65
CA GLY A 367 5.18 -24.40 -23.55
C GLY A 367 4.54 -23.03 -23.81
N TYR A 368 4.72 -22.11 -22.89
CA TYR A 368 4.11 -20.77 -22.93
C TYR A 368 5.15 -19.73 -23.35
N LYS A 369 4.78 -18.82 -24.24
CA LYS A 369 5.69 -17.82 -24.80
C LYS A 369 5.67 -16.51 -24.05
N ARG A 370 4.52 -16.10 -23.52
CA ARG A 370 4.28 -14.83 -22.84
C ARG A 370 3.28 -14.95 -21.71
N LYS A 371 3.22 -13.95 -20.85
CA LYS A 371 2.20 -13.82 -19.81
C LYS A 371 1.08 -12.88 -20.27
N ILE A 372 -0.16 -13.26 -20.00
CA ILE A 372 -1.30 -12.35 -19.96
C ILE A 372 -1.73 -12.24 -18.51
N MET A 373 -1.44 -11.11 -17.91
CA MET A 373 -1.80 -10.79 -16.53
C MET A 373 -3.08 -9.98 -16.53
N ILE A 374 -4.10 -10.46 -15.83
CA ILE A 374 -5.38 -9.79 -15.69
C ILE A 374 -5.48 -9.33 -14.24
N ALA A 375 -5.50 -8.03 -14.01
CA ALA A 375 -5.34 -7.48 -12.68
C ALA A 375 -6.50 -6.57 -12.27
N THR A 376 -6.81 -6.59 -10.98
CA THR A 376 -7.57 -5.52 -10.32
C THR A 376 -6.66 -4.32 -10.05
N PRO A 377 -7.15 -3.18 -9.53
CA PRO A 377 -6.33 -2.03 -9.18
C PRO A 377 -5.13 -2.31 -8.26
N MET A 378 -5.07 -3.45 -7.60
CA MET A 378 -3.91 -3.83 -6.76
C MET A 378 -2.57 -3.82 -7.51
N ALA A 379 -2.57 -4.00 -8.83
CA ALA A 379 -1.36 -3.98 -9.65
C ALA A 379 -0.93 -2.56 -10.09
N GLU A 380 -1.63 -1.51 -9.65
CA GLU A 380 -1.30 -0.12 -10.00
C GLU A 380 0.00 0.37 -9.35
N SER A 381 0.25 0.03 -8.09
CA SER A 381 1.37 0.56 -7.32
C SER A 381 2.37 -0.50 -6.85
N SER A 382 1.91 -1.63 -6.34
CA SER A 382 2.68 -2.50 -5.45
C SER A 382 3.46 -3.61 -6.14
N ILE A 383 3.39 -3.74 -7.48
CA ILE A 383 3.96 -4.88 -8.20
C ILE A 383 4.97 -4.40 -9.25
N THR A 384 6.15 -5.03 -9.26
CA THR A 384 7.14 -4.84 -10.32
C THR A 384 7.19 -6.10 -11.19
N PHE A 385 7.08 -5.91 -12.50
CA PHE A 385 7.19 -6.97 -13.50
C PHE A 385 8.61 -6.95 -14.07
N SER A 386 9.29 -8.09 -14.05
CA SER A 386 10.68 -8.19 -14.48
C SER A 386 10.82 -8.54 -15.97
N ASP A 387 9.83 -9.23 -16.56
CA ASP A 387 9.81 -9.46 -18.00
C ASP A 387 9.32 -8.20 -18.76
N PRO A 388 9.68 -8.05 -20.05
CA PRO A 388 9.23 -6.93 -20.86
C PRO A 388 7.71 -6.86 -20.97
N LEU A 389 7.10 -5.85 -20.33
CA LEU A 389 5.68 -5.58 -20.40
C LEU A 389 5.40 -4.60 -21.55
N LYS A 390 4.87 -5.11 -22.67
CA LYS A 390 4.69 -4.34 -23.89
C LYS A 390 3.33 -3.70 -24.01
N TYR A 391 2.29 -4.36 -23.52
CA TYR A 391 0.93 -3.88 -23.64
C TYR A 391 0.28 -3.73 -22.28
N VAL A 392 -0.38 -2.58 -22.08
CA VAL A 392 -1.29 -2.35 -20.97
C VAL A 392 -2.67 -2.07 -21.56
N ILE A 393 -3.69 -2.79 -21.11
CA ILE A 393 -5.09 -2.57 -21.48
C ILE A 393 -5.80 -2.07 -20.24
N ASP A 394 -6.37 -0.86 -20.32
CA ASP A 394 -7.06 -0.26 -19.19
C ASP A 394 -8.57 -0.21 -19.44
N GLY A 395 -9.31 -0.96 -18.63
CA GLY A 395 -10.78 -0.97 -18.66
C GLY A 395 -11.44 0.32 -18.14
N GLY A 396 -10.68 1.21 -17.48
CA GLY A 396 -11.19 2.50 -16.99
C GLY A 396 -12.03 2.43 -15.71
N PHE A 397 -12.20 1.25 -15.10
CA PHE A 397 -13.05 1.07 -13.93
C PHE A 397 -12.34 0.41 -12.76
N ALA A 398 -12.85 0.72 -11.56
CA ALA A 398 -12.56 0.02 -10.31
C ALA A 398 -13.87 -0.29 -9.59
N TYR A 399 -13.95 -1.43 -8.93
CA TYR A 399 -15.04 -1.74 -8.01
C TYR A 399 -14.74 -1.07 -6.67
N LYS A 400 -15.65 -0.25 -6.18
CA LYS A 400 -15.49 0.47 -4.92
C LYS A 400 -16.68 0.19 -4.01
N ILE A 401 -16.39 0.11 -2.73
CA ILE A 401 -17.36 0.12 -1.65
C ILE A 401 -17.19 1.48 -0.97
N TYR A 402 -18.27 2.17 -0.69
CA TYR A 402 -18.26 3.45 0.00
C TYR A 402 -19.49 3.60 0.90
N TYR A 403 -19.31 4.29 1.99
CA TYR A 403 -20.38 4.59 2.94
C TYR A 403 -21.21 5.77 2.43
N ASP A 404 -22.53 5.61 2.41
CA ASP A 404 -23.49 6.66 2.10
C ASP A 404 -24.01 7.22 3.43
N ALA A 405 -23.55 8.42 3.79
CA ALA A 405 -23.90 9.04 5.07
C ALA A 405 -25.39 9.42 5.17
N ASP A 406 -26.08 9.61 4.03
CA ASP A 406 -27.51 9.92 4.03
C ASP A 406 -28.36 8.65 4.21
N LYS A 407 -27.87 7.51 3.78
CA LYS A 407 -28.55 6.22 3.89
C LYS A 407 -28.07 5.34 5.05
N TYR A 408 -27.02 5.76 5.75
CA TYR A 408 -26.41 4.99 6.85
C TYR A 408 -25.99 3.56 6.46
N CYS A 409 -25.57 3.36 5.23
CA CYS A 409 -25.17 2.03 4.74
C CYS A 409 -24.02 2.10 3.73
N TYR A 410 -23.33 0.97 3.58
CA TYR A 410 -22.34 0.81 2.53
C TYR A 410 -23.00 0.48 1.19
N ILE A 411 -22.60 1.20 0.16
CA ILE A 411 -23.01 0.98 -1.22
C ILE A 411 -21.78 0.51 -2.01
N SER A 412 -21.98 -0.48 -2.86
CA SER A 412 -20.90 -0.98 -3.70
C SER A 412 -21.22 -0.83 -5.19
N GLY A 413 -20.18 -0.57 -5.99
CA GLY A 413 -20.38 -0.43 -7.42
C GLY A 413 -19.11 -0.11 -8.19
N LYS A 414 -19.22 -0.17 -9.51
CA LYS A 414 -18.16 0.22 -10.42
C LYS A 414 -18.13 1.73 -10.58
N GLN A 415 -16.94 2.29 -10.44
CA GLN A 415 -16.68 3.71 -10.64
C GLN A 415 -15.52 3.88 -11.63
N TYR A 416 -15.51 5.00 -12.34
CA TYR A 416 -14.35 5.38 -13.13
C TYR A 416 -13.13 5.55 -12.23
N VAL A 417 -11.97 5.14 -12.76
CA VAL A 417 -10.69 5.40 -12.11
C VAL A 417 -10.26 6.85 -12.34
N THR A 418 -9.28 7.31 -11.57
CA THR A 418 -8.76 8.68 -11.73
C THR A 418 -7.69 8.75 -12.81
N GLN A 419 -7.41 9.95 -13.31
CA GLN A 419 -6.33 10.18 -14.27
C GLN A 419 -4.96 9.77 -13.66
N ALA A 420 -4.75 10.01 -12.37
CA ALA A 420 -3.55 9.58 -11.66
C ALA A 420 -3.41 8.03 -11.66
N SER A 421 -4.50 7.31 -11.38
CA SER A 421 -4.53 5.84 -11.46
C SER A 421 -4.22 5.35 -12.88
N ILE A 422 -4.80 5.96 -13.89
CA ILE A 422 -4.52 5.64 -15.30
C ILE A 422 -3.04 5.85 -15.63
N LYS A 423 -2.46 6.98 -15.23
CA LYS A 423 -1.02 7.25 -15.41
C LYS A 423 -0.16 6.17 -14.73
N GLN A 424 -0.54 5.71 -13.54
CA GLN A 424 0.16 4.61 -12.85
C GLN A 424 0.02 3.29 -13.59
N ARG A 425 -1.19 2.92 -14.06
CA ARG A 425 -1.44 1.71 -14.87
C ARG A 425 -0.59 1.73 -16.14
N CYS A 426 -0.65 2.81 -16.89
CA CYS A 426 0.12 2.98 -18.12
C CYS A 426 1.64 2.99 -17.87
N GLY A 427 2.09 3.56 -16.76
CA GLY A 427 3.48 3.56 -16.32
C GLY A 427 4.03 2.18 -15.91
N ARG A 428 3.22 1.11 -15.98
CA ARG A 428 3.71 -0.26 -15.82
C ARG A 428 4.52 -0.71 -17.04
N THR A 429 4.17 -0.23 -18.23
CA THR A 429 5.01 -0.38 -19.44
C THR A 429 5.98 0.80 -19.62
N GLY A 430 6.83 0.77 -20.63
CA GLY A 430 7.84 1.81 -20.88
C GLY A 430 9.05 1.78 -19.93
N ARG A 431 9.19 0.74 -19.11
CA ARG A 431 10.32 0.57 -18.17
C ARG A 431 11.47 -0.23 -18.76
N THR A 432 11.16 -1.35 -19.39
CA THR A 432 12.11 -2.31 -19.96
C THR A 432 12.08 -2.34 -21.50
N CYS A 433 11.00 -1.87 -22.10
CA CYS A 433 10.80 -1.77 -23.54
C CYS A 433 9.79 -0.68 -23.87
N ALA A 434 9.73 -0.25 -25.13
CA ALA A 434 8.67 0.60 -25.64
C ALA A 434 7.31 -0.11 -25.48
N GLY A 435 6.28 0.64 -25.10
CA GLY A 435 5.00 0.07 -24.74
C GLY A 435 3.81 0.73 -25.41
N THR A 436 2.67 0.04 -25.34
CA THR A 436 1.40 0.54 -25.84
C THR A 436 0.33 0.43 -24.75
N CYS A 437 -0.32 1.55 -24.44
CA CYS A 437 -1.48 1.60 -23.55
C CYS A 437 -2.75 1.71 -24.39
N VAL A 438 -3.60 0.69 -24.31
CA VAL A 438 -4.91 0.65 -24.95
C VAL A 438 -5.97 0.99 -23.90
N GLN A 439 -6.65 2.10 -24.10
CA GLN A 439 -7.65 2.60 -23.17
C GLN A 439 -9.05 2.33 -23.74
N LEU A 440 -9.90 1.70 -22.94
CA LEU A 440 -11.26 1.33 -23.35
C LEU A 440 -12.27 2.46 -23.18
N TYR A 441 -11.83 3.68 -23.07
CA TYR A 441 -12.62 4.90 -23.01
C TYR A 441 -12.05 5.92 -24.01
N THR A 442 -12.85 6.90 -24.36
CA THR A 442 -12.45 7.96 -25.28
C THR A 442 -11.57 8.99 -24.58
N GLU A 443 -10.77 9.73 -25.31
CA GLU A 443 -9.98 10.85 -24.78
C GLU A 443 -10.88 11.92 -24.14
N LYS A 444 -12.08 12.14 -24.72
CA LYS A 444 -13.06 13.05 -24.15
C LYS A 444 -13.55 12.58 -22.78
N GLU A 445 -13.81 11.28 -22.60
CA GLU A 445 -14.17 10.73 -21.28
C GLU A 445 -13.03 10.85 -20.30
N TYR A 446 -11.79 10.53 -20.70
CA TYR A 446 -10.60 10.68 -19.86
C TYR A 446 -10.48 12.09 -19.27
N ASN A 447 -10.75 13.11 -20.05
CA ASN A 447 -10.69 14.50 -19.59
C ASN A 447 -11.80 14.86 -18.59
N THR A 448 -12.83 14.02 -18.43
CA THR A 448 -13.87 14.19 -17.40
C THR A 448 -13.58 13.42 -16.12
N PHE A 449 -12.58 12.54 -16.11
CA PHE A 449 -12.25 11.76 -14.93
C PHE A 449 -11.59 12.64 -13.88
N LEU A 450 -11.82 12.30 -12.60
CA LEU A 450 -11.16 12.97 -11.49
C LEU A 450 -9.65 12.87 -11.65
N GLU A 451 -8.93 13.94 -11.36
CA GLU A 451 -7.48 13.93 -11.45
C GLU A 451 -6.84 13.01 -10.40
N PHE A 452 -7.30 13.12 -9.14
CA PHE A 452 -6.81 12.34 -7.99
C PHE A 452 -7.93 11.58 -7.30
N LEU A 453 -7.57 10.57 -6.50
CA LEU A 453 -8.53 9.87 -5.65
C LEU A 453 -9.13 10.82 -4.62
N LYS A 454 -10.43 10.68 -4.38
CA LYS A 454 -11.04 11.32 -3.22
C LYS A 454 -10.50 10.65 -1.95
N PRO A 455 -10.26 11.43 -0.89
CA PRO A 455 -9.88 10.85 0.41
C PRO A 455 -10.92 9.83 0.88
N GLU A 456 -10.44 8.73 1.46
CA GLU A 456 -11.29 7.66 1.96
C GLU A 456 -12.24 8.15 3.07
N ILE A 457 -11.82 9.16 3.82
CA ILE A 457 -12.66 9.83 4.83
C ILE A 457 -13.99 10.36 4.27
N LEU A 458 -14.09 10.57 2.96
CA LEU A 458 -15.32 10.97 2.26
C LEU A 458 -16.19 9.77 1.82
N SER A 459 -15.81 8.56 2.23
CA SER A 459 -16.45 7.32 1.78
C SER A 459 -16.50 6.21 2.83
N GLU A 460 -16.12 6.51 4.09
CA GLU A 460 -16.10 5.54 5.18
C GLU A 460 -17.01 5.96 6.34
N ASP A 461 -17.50 4.99 7.12
CA ASP A 461 -18.16 5.25 8.40
C ASP A 461 -17.13 5.79 9.40
N PHE A 462 -17.27 7.04 9.78
CA PHE A 462 -16.30 7.71 10.66
C PHE A 462 -16.50 7.39 12.16
N THR A 463 -17.44 6.54 12.52
CA THR A 463 -17.79 6.22 13.91
C THR A 463 -16.62 5.64 14.70
N GLN A 464 -16.00 4.57 14.16
CA GLN A 464 -14.86 3.91 14.80
C GLN A 464 -13.65 4.85 14.91
N GLU A 465 -13.41 5.62 13.85
CA GLU A 465 -12.25 6.50 13.82
C GLU A 465 -12.42 7.69 14.79
N LEU A 466 -13.62 8.24 14.89
CA LEU A 466 -13.90 9.30 15.87
C LEU A 466 -13.68 8.80 17.30
N LEU A 467 -14.09 7.57 17.61
CA LEU A 467 -13.85 6.96 18.92
C LEU A 467 -12.35 6.74 19.18
N ASN A 468 -11.59 6.31 18.16
CA ASN A 468 -10.14 6.18 18.26
C ASN A 468 -9.45 7.53 18.47
N ILE A 469 -9.92 8.58 17.79
CA ILE A 469 -9.44 9.95 17.98
C ILE A 469 -9.73 10.44 19.40
N MET A 470 -10.88 10.09 19.99
CA MET A 470 -11.19 10.45 21.39
C MET A 470 -10.22 9.83 22.40
N LYS A 471 -9.63 8.66 22.10
CA LYS A 471 -8.63 8.01 22.95
C LYS A 471 -7.27 8.72 22.94
N LEU A 472 -7.01 9.56 21.95
CA LEU A 472 -5.78 10.32 21.93
C LEU A 472 -5.63 11.11 23.23
N PRO A 473 -4.49 11.01 23.92
CA PRO A 473 -4.29 11.70 25.20
C PRO A 473 -4.52 13.20 25.14
N ILE A 474 -4.15 13.82 24.01
CA ILE A 474 -4.40 15.25 23.76
C ILE A 474 -5.91 15.59 23.77
N ASN A 475 -6.76 14.63 23.44
CA ASN A 475 -8.21 14.82 23.41
C ASN A 475 -8.90 14.52 24.74
N GLU A 476 -8.16 13.99 25.74
CA GLU A 476 -8.62 13.74 27.10
C GLU A 476 -9.97 12.99 27.15
N ARG A 477 -10.23 12.13 26.14
CA ARG A 477 -11.51 11.42 25.96
C ARG A 477 -12.72 12.34 25.83
N GLN A 478 -12.51 13.59 25.37
CA GLN A 478 -13.57 14.59 25.18
C GLN A 478 -13.90 14.74 23.71
N ILE A 479 -15.18 14.65 23.38
CA ILE A 479 -15.67 14.78 21.99
C ILE A 479 -15.34 16.17 21.41
N THR A 480 -15.44 17.22 22.19
CA THR A 480 -15.17 18.58 21.74
C THR A 480 -13.71 18.77 21.32
N LYS A 481 -12.76 18.20 22.09
CA LYS A 481 -11.33 18.20 21.72
C LYS A 481 -11.07 17.33 20.50
N SER A 482 -11.74 16.19 20.40
CA SER A 482 -11.65 15.30 19.25
C SER A 482 -12.16 15.94 17.97
N LEU A 483 -13.26 16.68 18.03
CA LEU A 483 -13.76 17.45 16.88
C LEU A 483 -12.80 18.58 16.51
N SER A 484 -12.13 19.20 17.47
CA SER A 484 -11.07 20.18 17.20
C SER A 484 -9.87 19.53 16.50
N PHE A 485 -9.47 18.32 16.88
CA PHE A 485 -8.46 17.55 16.16
C PHE A 485 -8.89 17.26 14.73
N VAL A 486 -10.13 16.81 14.53
CA VAL A 486 -10.71 16.53 13.21
C VAL A 486 -10.72 17.77 12.30
N GLN A 487 -10.97 18.97 12.83
CA GLN A 487 -10.87 20.21 12.07
C GLN A 487 -9.48 20.50 11.50
N ASN A 488 -8.46 19.99 12.15
CA ASN A 488 -7.05 20.14 11.76
C ASN A 488 -6.50 18.98 10.92
N MET A 489 -7.35 18.09 10.42
CA MET A 489 -6.94 17.03 9.51
C MET A 489 -6.62 17.56 8.12
N LEU A 490 -5.93 16.75 7.31
CA LEU A 490 -5.48 17.12 5.96
C LEU A 490 -6.66 17.56 5.08
N GLU A 491 -7.76 16.79 5.06
CA GLU A 491 -8.99 17.16 4.37
C GLU A 491 -9.73 18.25 5.15
N PRO A 492 -10.18 19.34 4.51
CA PRO A 492 -11.03 20.34 5.15
C PRO A 492 -12.34 19.72 5.67
N LEU A 493 -12.71 20.05 6.91
CA LEU A 493 -13.90 19.49 7.57
C LEU A 493 -15.19 19.73 6.77
N GLU A 494 -15.29 20.82 6.07
CA GLU A 494 -16.46 21.18 5.23
C GLU A 494 -16.80 20.07 4.24
N ASN A 495 -15.79 19.35 3.75
CA ASN A 495 -15.97 18.29 2.75
C ASN A 495 -16.53 17.00 3.34
N TYR A 496 -16.33 16.73 4.65
CA TYR A 496 -16.77 15.48 5.30
C TYR A 496 -17.57 15.67 6.60
N LYS A 497 -18.10 16.87 6.81
CA LYS A 497 -18.90 17.23 7.98
C LYS A 497 -20.10 16.30 8.18
N SER A 498 -20.73 15.82 7.12
CA SER A 498 -21.84 14.85 7.18
C SER A 498 -21.40 13.51 7.80
N PHE A 499 -20.25 12.99 7.40
CA PHE A 499 -19.68 11.74 7.94
C PHE A 499 -19.32 11.88 9.43
N VAL A 500 -18.71 12.99 9.81
CA VAL A 500 -18.41 13.29 11.22
C VAL A 500 -19.69 13.41 12.04
N LYS A 501 -20.74 14.05 11.51
CA LYS A 501 -22.05 14.15 12.17
C LYS A 501 -22.69 12.78 12.38
N VAL A 502 -22.63 11.91 11.38
CA VAL A 502 -23.13 10.53 11.50
C VAL A 502 -22.33 9.77 12.55
N GLY A 503 -21.00 9.83 12.49
CA GLY A 503 -20.14 9.20 13.49
C GLY A 503 -20.44 9.69 14.92
N TYR A 504 -20.61 11.00 15.09
CA TYR A 504 -21.00 11.58 16.39
C TYR A 504 -22.36 11.06 16.87
N ASN A 505 -23.38 11.03 16.00
CA ASN A 505 -24.70 10.52 16.36
C ASN A 505 -24.63 9.04 16.75
N ASN A 506 -23.90 8.22 15.98
CA ASN A 506 -23.71 6.80 16.27
C ASN A 506 -23.03 6.59 17.63
N ILE A 507 -21.98 7.35 17.94
CA ILE A 507 -21.28 7.29 19.24
C ILE A 507 -22.24 7.62 20.39
N LYS A 508 -23.09 8.63 20.20
CA LYS A 508 -24.08 9.03 21.18
C LYS A 508 -25.18 7.99 21.36
N GLU A 509 -25.76 7.48 20.28
CA GLU A 509 -26.81 6.45 20.32
C GLU A 509 -26.32 5.10 20.86
N MET A 510 -25.02 4.85 20.77
CA MET A 510 -24.40 3.66 21.36
C MET A 510 -23.97 3.85 22.81
N ASP A 511 -24.28 4.97 23.47
CA ASP A 511 -23.87 5.30 24.83
C ASP A 511 -22.34 5.28 25.05
N PHE A 512 -21.56 5.58 23.99
CA PHE A 512 -20.11 5.65 24.09
C PHE A 512 -19.61 6.99 24.64
N ILE A 513 -20.47 7.98 24.70
CA ILE A 513 -20.25 9.26 25.38
C ILE A 513 -21.41 9.57 26.32
N ASP A 514 -21.08 10.22 27.42
CA ASP A 514 -22.07 10.73 28.40
C ASP A 514 -22.71 12.05 27.93
N GLU A 515 -23.57 12.60 28.75
CA GLU A 515 -24.27 13.88 28.49
C GLU A 515 -23.29 15.08 28.38
N PHE A 516 -22.09 14.98 28.96
CA PHE A 516 -21.04 15.99 28.90
C PHE A 516 -20.08 15.78 27.72
N GLY A 517 -20.33 14.76 26.89
CA GLY A 517 -19.48 14.41 25.73
C GLY A 517 -18.17 13.73 26.10
N LYS A 518 -18.05 13.18 27.29
CA LYS A 518 -16.91 12.39 27.74
C LYS A 518 -17.13 10.91 27.39
N MET A 519 -16.06 10.23 27.00
CA MET A 519 -16.12 8.79 26.70
C MET A 519 -16.52 8.00 27.94
N THR A 520 -17.52 7.14 27.78
CA THR A 520 -17.97 6.21 28.83
C THR A 520 -17.07 4.99 28.96
N ILE A 521 -17.19 4.24 30.04
CA ILE A 521 -16.50 2.95 30.20
C ILE A 521 -16.86 1.99 29.05
N LEU A 522 -18.13 1.98 28.61
CA LEU A 522 -18.56 1.17 27.48
C LEU A 522 -17.83 1.57 26.19
N GLY A 523 -17.74 2.88 25.92
CA GLY A 523 -17.01 3.41 24.77
C GLY A 523 -15.52 3.04 24.82
N GLU A 524 -14.90 3.11 26.01
CA GLU A 524 -13.52 2.71 26.22
C GLU A 524 -13.31 1.22 25.94
N LEU A 525 -14.10 0.35 26.55
CA LEU A 525 -14.04 -1.10 26.36
C LEU A 525 -14.25 -1.48 24.88
N CYS A 526 -15.27 -0.92 24.23
CA CYS A 526 -15.53 -1.19 22.81
C CYS A 526 -14.36 -0.75 21.93
N SER A 527 -13.72 0.36 22.25
CA SER A 527 -12.59 0.89 21.49
C SER A 527 -11.32 0.04 21.57
N GLU A 528 -11.21 -0.88 22.54
CA GLU A 528 -10.09 -1.84 22.61
C GLU A 528 -10.20 -2.95 21.56
N PHE A 529 -11.39 -3.21 21.04
CA PHE A 529 -11.62 -4.19 19.98
C PHE A 529 -11.27 -3.63 18.58
N ASN A 530 -10.02 -3.24 18.38
CA ASN A 530 -9.56 -2.58 17.15
C ASN A 530 -9.69 -3.40 15.86
N THR A 531 -9.93 -4.71 15.98
CA THR A 531 -10.06 -5.62 14.82
C THR A 531 -11.50 -5.85 14.39
N PHE A 532 -12.47 -5.54 15.26
CA PHE A 532 -13.90 -5.73 14.97
C PHE A 532 -14.58 -4.40 14.66
N ASP A 533 -15.68 -4.47 13.90
CA ASP A 533 -16.63 -3.38 13.84
C ASP A 533 -17.12 -3.02 15.26
N ILE A 534 -17.24 -1.74 15.55
CA ILE A 534 -17.61 -1.24 16.90
C ILE A 534 -18.96 -1.78 17.36
N LYS A 535 -19.87 -2.08 16.45
CA LYS A 535 -21.18 -2.67 16.74
C LYS A 535 -21.03 -4.12 17.21
N ILE A 536 -20.11 -4.87 16.60
CA ILE A 536 -19.76 -6.23 17.04
C ILE A 536 -19.13 -6.17 18.43
N ALA A 537 -18.22 -5.22 18.66
CA ALA A 537 -17.61 -5.03 19.98
C ALA A 537 -18.67 -4.73 21.05
N LYS A 538 -19.62 -3.83 20.77
CA LYS A 538 -20.75 -3.54 21.70
C LYS A 538 -21.61 -4.77 21.96
N MET A 539 -21.91 -5.56 20.93
CA MET A 539 -22.66 -6.83 21.06
C MET A 539 -21.93 -7.81 21.98
N ILE A 540 -20.62 -8.01 21.80
CA ILE A 540 -19.82 -8.92 22.62
C ILE A 540 -19.80 -8.45 24.08
N ILE A 541 -19.52 -7.17 24.33
CA ILE A 541 -19.47 -6.62 25.70
C ILE A 541 -20.87 -6.69 26.36
N GLY A 542 -21.91 -6.30 25.63
CA GLY A 542 -23.30 -6.37 26.13
C GLY A 542 -23.73 -7.79 26.49
N SER A 543 -23.28 -8.79 25.74
CA SER A 543 -23.64 -10.19 25.96
C SER A 543 -23.16 -10.77 27.31
N TYR A 544 -22.12 -10.16 27.89
CA TYR A 544 -21.67 -10.51 29.25
C TYR A 544 -22.80 -10.32 30.28
N PHE A 545 -23.53 -9.22 30.16
CA PHE A 545 -24.64 -8.90 31.10
C PHE A 545 -25.87 -9.81 30.86
N PHE A 546 -26.00 -10.39 29.67
CA PHE A 546 -27.10 -11.30 29.33
C PHE A 546 -26.72 -12.78 29.45
N ASN A 547 -25.52 -13.08 29.97
CA ASN A 547 -25.00 -14.44 30.14
C ASN A 547 -24.99 -15.28 28.86
N CYS A 548 -24.69 -14.62 27.70
CA CYS A 548 -24.61 -15.27 26.38
C CYS A 548 -23.29 -14.94 25.64
N LEU A 549 -22.22 -14.69 26.40
CA LEU A 549 -20.93 -14.23 25.87
C LEU A 549 -20.33 -15.20 24.84
N GLU A 550 -20.37 -16.52 25.10
CA GLU A 550 -19.82 -17.53 24.21
C GLU A 550 -20.47 -17.49 22.83
N TYR A 551 -21.79 -17.44 22.78
CA TYR A 551 -22.55 -17.34 21.53
C TYR A 551 -22.24 -16.06 20.78
N SER A 552 -22.10 -14.96 21.49
CA SER A 552 -21.83 -13.63 20.91
C SER A 552 -20.40 -13.54 20.35
N ILE A 553 -19.41 -14.20 20.97
CA ILE A 553 -18.05 -14.30 20.43
C ILE A 553 -18.07 -15.09 19.12
N ILE A 554 -18.76 -16.24 19.08
CA ILE A 554 -18.89 -17.05 17.86
C ILE A 554 -19.59 -16.23 16.77
N MET A 555 -20.70 -15.58 17.10
CA MET A 555 -21.44 -14.72 16.16
C MET A 555 -20.57 -13.58 15.66
N GLY A 556 -19.84 -12.91 16.55
CA GLY A 556 -18.92 -11.82 16.20
C GLY A 556 -17.80 -12.28 15.28
N ALA A 557 -17.21 -13.45 15.52
CA ALA A 557 -16.22 -14.04 14.66
C ALA A 557 -16.78 -14.34 13.26
N ILE A 558 -17.98 -14.90 13.18
CA ILE A 558 -18.67 -15.16 11.91
C ILE A 558 -18.93 -13.84 11.16
N LEU A 559 -19.52 -12.85 11.81
CA LEU A 559 -19.83 -11.56 11.20
C LEU A 559 -18.58 -10.80 10.73
N HIS A 560 -17.44 -11.01 11.41
CA HIS A 560 -16.17 -10.39 11.04
C HIS A 560 -15.47 -11.09 9.87
N THR A 561 -15.53 -12.43 9.83
CA THR A 561 -14.75 -13.22 8.86
C THR A 561 -15.52 -13.58 7.60
N CYS A 562 -16.86 -13.64 7.68
CA CYS A 562 -17.71 -14.06 6.57
C CYS A 562 -18.34 -12.84 5.89
N THR A 563 -18.12 -12.71 4.59
CA THR A 563 -18.73 -11.65 3.76
C THR A 563 -20.09 -12.08 3.20
N SER A 564 -20.36 -13.39 3.19
CA SER A 564 -21.62 -13.98 2.76
C SER A 564 -21.98 -15.17 3.64
N PHE A 565 -23.26 -15.53 3.65
CA PHE A 565 -23.74 -16.72 4.36
C PHE A 565 -23.06 -18.02 3.88
N GLY A 566 -22.65 -18.06 2.61
CA GLY A 566 -21.92 -19.20 2.03
C GLY A 566 -20.52 -19.40 2.60
N ASP A 567 -19.89 -18.35 3.16
CA ASP A 567 -18.54 -18.40 3.71
C ASP A 567 -18.48 -19.14 5.07
N ILE A 568 -19.63 -19.30 5.73
CA ILE A 568 -19.76 -20.07 6.98
C ILE A 568 -19.44 -21.55 6.73
N PHE A 569 -19.65 -22.02 5.50
CA PHE A 569 -19.44 -23.40 5.14
C PHE A 569 -18.08 -23.60 4.47
N LYS A 570 -17.40 -24.70 4.82
CA LYS A 570 -16.11 -25.04 4.20
C LYS A 570 -16.29 -25.12 2.68
N GLN A 571 -15.56 -24.29 1.95
CA GLN A 571 -15.57 -24.29 0.49
C GLN A 571 -15.02 -25.63 -0.05
N LEU A 572 -15.67 -26.15 -1.06
CA LEU A 572 -15.15 -27.33 -1.79
C LEU A 572 -13.86 -26.93 -2.54
N SER A 573 -12.87 -27.82 -2.53
CA SER A 573 -11.68 -27.66 -3.37
C SER A 573 -12.07 -27.63 -4.86
N ASP A 574 -11.23 -27.08 -5.70
CA ASP A 574 -11.51 -27.00 -7.14
C ASP A 574 -11.63 -28.39 -7.79
N ASP A 575 -10.98 -29.40 -7.23
CA ASP A 575 -11.13 -30.80 -7.67
C ASP A 575 -12.43 -31.41 -7.17
N ASP A 576 -12.85 -31.11 -5.94
CA ASP A 576 -14.14 -31.58 -5.42
C ASP A 576 -15.34 -30.91 -6.13
N LYS A 577 -15.20 -29.67 -6.61
CA LYS A 577 -16.22 -29.00 -7.44
C LYS A 577 -16.47 -29.67 -8.79
N LYS A 578 -15.52 -30.46 -9.28
CA LYS A 578 -15.68 -31.26 -10.51
C LYS A 578 -16.50 -32.53 -10.28
N ASP A 579 -16.62 -32.98 -9.04
CA ASP A 579 -17.39 -34.16 -8.65
C ASP A 579 -18.81 -33.77 -8.26
N LYS A 580 -19.76 -34.09 -9.14
CA LYS A 580 -21.19 -33.78 -8.96
C LYS A 580 -21.78 -34.39 -7.67
N ALA A 581 -21.28 -35.53 -7.23
CA ALA A 581 -21.77 -36.20 -6.03
C ALA A 581 -21.31 -35.42 -4.77
N LYS A 582 -20.06 -34.96 -4.75
CA LYS A 582 -19.52 -34.13 -3.66
C LYS A 582 -20.18 -32.76 -3.58
N VAL A 583 -20.45 -32.13 -4.74
CA VAL A 583 -21.17 -30.86 -4.80
C VAL A 583 -22.57 -31.02 -4.22
N LYS A 584 -23.31 -32.07 -4.65
CA LYS A 584 -24.66 -32.35 -4.13
C LYS A 584 -24.66 -32.66 -2.63
N ALA A 585 -23.71 -33.46 -2.15
CA ALA A 585 -23.58 -33.78 -0.73
C ALA A 585 -23.29 -32.50 0.11
N HIS A 586 -22.47 -31.61 -0.41
CA HIS A 586 -22.17 -30.31 0.22
C HIS A 586 -23.43 -29.42 0.29
N GLU A 587 -24.16 -29.27 -0.81
CA GLU A 587 -25.43 -28.53 -0.84
C GLU A 587 -26.48 -29.11 0.12
N ASP A 588 -26.58 -30.43 0.19
CA ASP A 588 -27.52 -31.12 1.07
C ASP A 588 -27.14 -30.93 2.55
N ASN A 589 -25.85 -30.90 2.86
CA ASN A 589 -25.36 -30.57 4.21
C ASN A 589 -25.69 -29.14 4.61
N ILE A 590 -25.52 -28.18 3.68
CA ILE A 590 -25.91 -26.78 3.90
C ILE A 590 -27.42 -26.67 4.15
N LYS A 591 -28.24 -27.32 3.31
CA LYS A 591 -29.70 -27.33 3.49
C LYS A 591 -30.14 -27.98 4.80
N LYS A 592 -29.44 -29.05 5.21
CA LYS A 592 -29.71 -29.75 6.47
C LYS A 592 -29.34 -28.88 7.68
N PHE A 593 -28.28 -28.11 7.60
CA PHE A 593 -27.89 -27.14 8.63
C PHE A 593 -28.94 -26.04 8.77
N ILE A 594 -29.37 -25.44 7.65
CA ILE A 594 -30.38 -24.37 7.62
C ILE A 594 -31.76 -24.87 8.13
N ARG A 595 -32.09 -26.15 7.94
CA ARG A 595 -33.41 -26.72 8.32
C ARG A 595 -33.43 -27.26 9.77
N LYS A 596 -32.32 -27.24 10.50
CA LYS A 596 -32.26 -27.69 11.89
C LYS A 596 -32.72 -26.64 12.91
N GLU A 597 -33.13 -25.47 12.46
CA GLU A 597 -33.92 -24.51 13.21
C GLU A 597 -35.40 -24.64 12.79
#